data_982a75adf4349cb4d54a438d5c3d21bc
#
_entry.id   982a75adf4349cb4d54a438d5c3d21bc
#
_cell.length_a   1.000
_cell.length_b   1.000
_cell.length_c   1.000
_cell.angle_alpha   90.00
_cell.angle_beta   90.00
_cell.angle_gamma   90.00
#
_symmetry.space_group_name_H-M   'P 1'
#
loop_
_entity.id
_entity.type
_entity.pdbx_description
1 polymer ?
#
loop_
_entity_poly.entity_id
_entity_poly.type
_entity_poly.pdbx_seq_one_letter_code
_entity_poly.pdbx_strand_id
1 'polypeptide(L)'
;TVIAFRKTEAERAAVRAAFSRYLAPSMVERLARNPSALRLGGESREVSVLFADIRNFTTRSETMEAHAVVTFLNRVLTPLSDVILENEGTIDKFLGDGVMAFWNAPVDQHDHAQLACSAALAMLDAVARLTDDQPIAIGIGITTGPAFVGNLGSEQRFNYSMVGDTVNVAARLESAS
;
A
#
# COMPACT_ATOMS: atom_id res chain seq x y z
N THR A 1 23.85 30.38 -13.92
CA THR A 1 22.39 30.18 -13.94
C THR A 1 22.05 28.70 -14.26
N VAL A 2 22.69 28.10 -15.28
CA VAL A 2 22.45 26.68 -15.68
C VAL A 2 22.93 25.71 -14.59
N ILE A 3 24.06 25.98 -13.93
CA ILE A 3 24.60 25.15 -12.85
C ILE A 3 23.70 25.20 -11.61
N ALA A 4 23.17 26.35 -11.26
CA ALA A 4 22.22 26.49 -10.15
C ALA A 4 20.90 25.76 -10.42
N PHE A 5 20.40 25.83 -11.65
CA PHE A 5 19.19 25.10 -12.07
C PHE A 5 19.37 23.57 -11.99
N ARG A 6 20.50 23.06 -12.49
CA ARG A 6 20.82 21.61 -12.41
C ARG A 6 20.99 21.11 -10.97
N LYS A 7 21.56 21.92 -10.08
CA LYS A 7 21.70 21.58 -8.67
C LYS A 7 20.33 21.48 -7.99
N THR A 8 19.44 22.41 -8.27
CA THR A 8 18.07 22.42 -7.75
C THR A 8 17.25 21.23 -8.26
N GLU A 9 17.43 20.83 -9.52
CA GLU A 9 16.77 19.66 -10.10
C GLU A 9 17.28 18.34 -9.47
N ALA A 10 18.59 18.22 -9.28
CA ALA A 10 19.19 17.04 -8.62
C ALA A 10 18.77 16.95 -7.14
N GLU A 11 18.70 18.07 -6.42
CA GLU A 11 18.22 18.13 -5.05
C GLU A 11 16.73 17.74 -4.96
N ARG A 12 15.89 18.22 -5.88
CA ARG A 12 14.48 17.85 -5.98
C ARG A 12 14.30 16.36 -6.31
N ALA A 13 15.10 15.82 -7.21
CA ALA A 13 15.07 14.39 -7.55
C ALA A 13 15.51 13.52 -6.37
N ALA A 14 16.54 13.93 -5.62
CA ALA A 14 16.99 13.22 -4.42
C ALA A 14 15.93 13.24 -3.31
N VAL A 15 15.25 14.37 -3.09
CA VAL A 15 14.15 14.50 -2.14
C VAL A 15 12.98 13.61 -2.59
N ARG A 16 12.58 13.64 -3.86
CA ARG A 16 11.54 12.75 -4.40
C ARG A 16 11.88 11.28 -4.19
N ALA A 17 13.11 10.87 -4.50
CA ALA A 17 13.57 9.49 -4.31
C ALA A 17 13.59 9.06 -2.84
N ALA A 18 13.90 9.97 -1.92
CA ALA A 18 13.83 9.70 -0.48
C ALA A 18 12.37 9.52 -0.02
N PHE A 19 11.47 10.40 -0.45
CA PHE A 19 10.06 10.33 -0.07
C PHE A 19 9.29 9.20 -0.76
N SER A 20 9.68 8.75 -1.95
CA SER A 20 9.04 7.60 -2.63
C SER A 20 9.24 6.26 -1.90
N ARG A 21 10.12 6.21 -0.91
CA ARG A 21 10.24 5.05 0.00
C ARG A 21 9.21 5.04 1.13
N TYR A 22 8.58 6.19 1.39
CA TYR A 22 7.62 6.38 2.48
C TYR A 22 6.22 6.76 1.99
N LEU A 23 6.13 7.23 0.74
CA LEU A 23 4.88 7.65 0.11
C LEU A 23 4.69 6.90 -1.21
N ALA A 24 3.45 6.54 -1.51
CA ALA A 24 3.12 5.97 -2.83
C ALA A 24 3.61 6.87 -3.96
N PRO A 25 4.14 6.33 -5.06
CA PRO A 25 4.65 7.12 -6.19
C PRO A 25 3.64 8.16 -6.72
N SER A 26 2.36 7.79 -6.81
CA SER A 26 1.25 8.67 -7.19
C SER A 26 1.06 9.85 -6.23
N MET A 27 1.32 9.65 -4.94
CA MET A 27 1.27 10.72 -3.94
C MET A 27 2.45 11.67 -4.10
N VAL A 28 3.65 11.15 -4.34
CA VAL A 28 4.85 11.98 -4.58
C VAL A 28 4.64 12.87 -5.81
N GLU A 29 4.07 12.34 -6.89
CA GLU A 29 3.73 13.12 -8.08
C GLU A 29 2.66 14.18 -7.80
N ARG A 30 1.61 13.84 -7.07
CA ARG A 30 0.56 14.79 -6.67
C ARG A 30 1.14 15.93 -5.85
N LEU A 31 2.00 15.66 -4.88
CA LEU A 31 2.67 16.66 -4.07
C LEU A 31 3.63 17.53 -4.90
N ALA A 32 4.31 16.94 -5.87
CA ALA A 32 5.21 17.67 -6.76
C ALA A 32 4.44 18.65 -7.68
N ARG A 33 3.21 18.28 -8.10
CA ARG A 33 2.33 19.14 -8.92
C ARG A 33 1.58 20.18 -8.09
N ASN A 34 1.21 19.83 -6.87
CA ASN A 34 0.44 20.71 -5.98
C ASN A 34 0.90 20.60 -4.52
N PRO A 35 1.91 21.39 -4.10
CA PRO A 35 2.39 21.39 -2.72
C PRO A 35 1.33 21.79 -1.68
N SER A 36 0.28 22.50 -2.10
CA SER A 36 -0.85 22.87 -1.21
C SER A 36 -1.76 21.69 -0.88
N ALA A 37 -1.61 20.54 -1.55
CA ALA A 37 -2.32 19.30 -1.22
C ALA A 37 -1.87 18.68 0.12
N LEU A 38 -0.81 19.18 0.75
CA LEU A 38 -0.39 18.86 2.12
C LEU A 38 -1.26 19.53 3.19
N ARG A 39 -2.57 19.38 3.09
CA ARG A 39 -3.52 19.84 4.11
C ARG A 39 -4.36 18.67 4.59
N LEU A 40 -4.76 18.73 5.87
CA LEU A 40 -5.79 17.82 6.37
C LEU A 40 -7.07 17.97 5.53
N GLY A 41 -7.73 16.83 5.29
CA GLY A 41 -8.96 16.77 4.52
C GLY A 41 -8.89 15.74 3.41
N GLY A 42 -10.00 15.60 2.71
CA GLY A 42 -10.14 14.61 1.64
C GLY A 42 -11.48 14.76 0.94
N GLU A 43 -11.85 13.75 0.22
CA GLU A 43 -13.08 13.67 -0.57
C GLU A 43 -13.75 12.31 -0.41
N SER A 44 -15.07 12.27 -0.57
CA SER A 44 -15.79 11.00 -0.71
C SER A 44 -15.62 10.49 -2.13
N ARG A 45 -15.14 9.25 -2.27
CA ARG A 45 -14.79 8.66 -3.56
C ARG A 45 -15.09 7.17 -3.57
N GLU A 46 -15.52 6.64 -4.71
CA GLU A 46 -15.58 5.21 -4.90
C GLU A 46 -14.17 4.67 -5.08
N VAL A 47 -13.82 3.65 -4.31
CA VAL A 47 -12.49 3.01 -4.32
C VAL A 47 -12.61 1.51 -4.25
N SER A 48 -11.61 0.80 -4.74
CA SER A 48 -11.41 -0.61 -4.41
C SER A 48 -10.34 -0.72 -3.34
N VAL A 49 -10.65 -1.45 -2.28
CA VAL A 49 -9.80 -1.65 -1.11
C VAL A 49 -9.42 -3.11 -1.01
N LEU A 50 -8.15 -3.37 -0.77
CA LEU A 50 -7.59 -4.70 -0.55
C LEU A 50 -6.89 -4.76 0.81
N PHE A 51 -7.21 -5.78 1.58
CA PHE A 51 -6.40 -6.24 2.71
C PHE A 51 -5.82 -7.60 2.37
N ALA A 52 -4.56 -7.81 2.72
CA ALA A 52 -3.93 -9.12 2.67
C ALA A 52 -3.11 -9.35 3.93
N ASP A 53 -3.12 -10.58 4.45
CA ASP A 53 -2.43 -10.95 5.67
C ASP A 53 -1.85 -12.37 5.56
N ILE A 54 -0.74 -12.65 6.26
CA ILE A 54 -0.08 -13.95 6.23
C ILE A 54 -0.80 -14.91 7.17
N ARG A 55 -1.25 -16.02 6.64
CA ARG A 55 -1.95 -17.03 7.45
C ARG A 55 -1.05 -17.69 8.48
N ASN A 56 -1.56 -17.79 9.71
CA ASN A 56 -0.87 -18.41 10.86
C ASN A 56 0.48 -17.74 11.22
N PHE A 57 0.66 -16.46 10.85
CA PHE A 57 1.91 -15.75 11.13
C PHE A 57 2.22 -15.69 12.63
N THR A 58 1.25 -15.40 13.49
CA THR A 58 1.43 -15.34 14.95
C THR A 58 2.06 -16.63 15.48
N THR A 59 1.47 -17.79 15.19
CA THR A 59 1.99 -19.10 15.61
C THR A 59 3.39 -19.38 15.05
N ARG A 60 3.62 -18.98 13.79
CA ARG A 60 4.92 -19.16 13.15
C ARG A 60 5.99 -18.28 13.79
N SER A 61 5.67 -17.02 14.09
CA SER A 61 6.63 -16.06 14.67
C SER A 61 7.01 -16.37 16.13
N GLU A 62 6.15 -17.06 16.89
CA GLU A 62 6.44 -17.47 18.27
C GLU A 62 7.70 -18.34 18.40
N THR A 63 8.04 -19.10 17.36
CA THR A 63 9.20 -19.99 17.34
C THR A 63 10.43 -19.38 16.65
N MET A 64 10.33 -18.16 16.15
CA MET A 64 11.38 -17.49 15.38
C MET A 64 12.15 -16.48 16.23
N GLU A 65 13.45 -16.36 16.00
CA GLU A 65 14.24 -15.25 16.50
C GLU A 65 13.79 -13.93 15.85
N ALA A 66 13.85 -12.83 16.60
CA ALA A 66 13.35 -11.51 16.14
C ALA A 66 13.91 -11.09 14.77
N HIS A 67 15.20 -11.33 14.50
CA HIS A 67 15.82 -11.04 13.21
C HIS A 67 15.24 -11.91 12.09
N ALA A 68 14.96 -13.18 12.37
CA ALA A 68 14.37 -14.09 11.38
C ALA A 68 12.93 -13.68 11.03
N VAL A 69 12.16 -13.18 12.02
CA VAL A 69 10.81 -12.62 11.79
C VAL A 69 10.88 -11.47 10.79
N VAL A 70 11.78 -10.49 10.99
CA VAL A 70 11.92 -9.34 10.09
C VAL A 70 12.34 -9.79 8.68
N THR A 71 13.28 -10.73 8.58
CA THR A 71 13.73 -11.29 7.30
C THR A 71 12.60 -11.99 6.56
N PHE A 72 11.80 -12.80 7.29
CA PHE A 72 10.63 -13.48 6.74
C PHE A 72 9.57 -12.47 6.25
N LEU A 73 9.22 -11.47 7.07
CA LEU A 73 8.27 -10.43 6.67
C LEU A 73 8.71 -9.70 5.41
N ASN A 74 9.96 -9.25 5.35
CA ASN A 74 10.49 -8.57 4.18
C ASN A 74 10.44 -9.45 2.92
N ARG A 75 10.75 -10.75 3.06
CA ARG A 75 10.70 -11.71 1.96
C ARG A 75 9.29 -11.90 1.39
N VAL A 76 8.27 -11.82 2.24
CA VAL A 76 6.87 -11.96 1.81
C VAL A 76 6.30 -10.61 1.35
N LEU A 77 6.45 -9.56 2.15
CA LEU A 77 5.82 -8.27 1.86
C LEU A 77 6.42 -7.55 0.66
N THR A 78 7.70 -7.78 0.32
CA THR A 78 8.33 -7.15 -0.85
C THR A 78 7.62 -7.55 -2.15
N PRO A 79 7.50 -8.84 -2.52
CA PRO A 79 6.82 -9.23 -3.76
C PRO A 79 5.32 -8.85 -3.74
N LEU A 80 4.66 -8.85 -2.58
CA LEU A 80 3.27 -8.37 -2.49
C LEU A 80 3.18 -6.87 -2.83
N SER A 81 4.12 -6.07 -2.33
CA SER A 81 4.19 -4.64 -2.63
C SER A 81 4.46 -4.37 -4.11
N ASP A 82 5.40 -5.12 -4.70
CA ASP A 82 5.74 -5.00 -6.12
C ASP A 82 4.51 -5.28 -6.98
N VAL A 83 3.78 -6.36 -6.71
CA VAL A 83 2.54 -6.72 -7.42
C VAL A 83 1.46 -5.64 -7.29
N ILE A 84 1.27 -5.06 -6.10
CA ILE A 84 0.30 -3.97 -5.89
C ILE A 84 0.67 -2.76 -6.75
N LEU A 85 1.95 -2.37 -6.76
CA LEU A 85 2.43 -1.22 -7.53
C LEU A 85 2.40 -1.47 -9.04
N GLU A 86 2.74 -2.68 -9.50
CA GLU A 86 2.64 -3.10 -10.92
C GLU A 86 1.20 -3.08 -11.45
N ASN A 87 0.22 -3.32 -10.56
CA ASN A 87 -1.21 -3.18 -10.85
C ASN A 87 -1.76 -1.80 -10.50
N GLU A 88 -0.90 -0.78 -10.47
CA GLU A 88 -1.27 0.64 -10.24
C GLU A 88 -1.98 0.91 -8.90
N GLY A 89 -1.81 0.05 -7.91
CA GLY A 89 -2.36 0.22 -6.57
C GLY A 89 -1.57 1.23 -5.74
N THR A 90 -2.24 1.83 -4.78
CA THR A 90 -1.64 2.67 -3.75
C THR A 90 -1.56 1.88 -2.46
N ILE A 91 -0.35 1.67 -1.93
CA ILE A 91 -0.17 1.06 -0.61
C ILE A 91 -0.47 2.12 0.44
N ASP A 92 -1.43 1.85 1.33
CA ASP A 92 -1.73 2.71 2.48
C ASP A 92 -0.72 2.49 3.59
N LYS A 93 -0.67 1.27 4.10
CA LYS A 93 0.21 0.90 5.22
C LYS A 93 0.42 -0.60 5.32
N PHE A 94 1.46 -0.97 6.04
CA PHE A 94 1.63 -2.33 6.55
C PHE A 94 1.01 -2.43 7.95
N LEU A 95 0.37 -3.55 8.23
CA LEU A 95 -0.35 -3.86 9.46
C LEU A 95 0.25 -5.13 10.10
N GLY A 96 1.43 -4.99 10.67
CA GLY A 96 2.18 -6.16 11.14
C GLY A 96 2.66 -7.01 9.97
N ASP A 97 2.04 -8.16 9.78
CA ASP A 97 2.29 -9.11 8.69
C ASP A 97 1.34 -8.94 7.49
N GLY A 98 0.46 -7.94 7.55
CA GLY A 98 -0.47 -7.61 6.50
C GLY A 98 -0.16 -6.32 5.75
N VAL A 99 -0.84 -6.13 4.64
CA VAL A 99 -0.80 -4.92 3.83
C VAL A 99 -2.20 -4.45 3.47
N MET A 100 -2.40 -3.14 3.53
CA MET A 100 -3.60 -2.47 3.04
C MET A 100 -3.24 -1.65 1.81
N ALA A 101 -4.00 -1.83 0.75
CA ALA A 101 -3.84 -1.11 -0.51
C ALA A 101 -5.20 -0.70 -1.10
N PHE A 102 -5.19 0.25 -2.02
CA PHE A 102 -6.39 0.73 -2.67
C PHE A 102 -6.13 1.27 -4.07
N TRP A 103 -7.20 1.39 -4.85
CA TRP A 103 -7.23 1.89 -6.22
C TRP A 103 -8.27 2.99 -6.37
N ASN A 104 -8.16 3.78 -7.44
CA ASN A 104 -8.97 4.94 -7.78
C ASN A 104 -8.72 6.17 -6.90
N ALA A 105 -7.58 6.21 -6.19
CA ALA A 105 -7.10 7.41 -5.50
C ALA A 105 -5.58 7.31 -5.28
N PRO A 106 -4.83 8.41 -5.35
CA PRO A 106 -5.25 9.78 -5.66
C PRO A 106 -5.53 10.05 -7.15
N VAL A 107 -5.30 9.06 -8.01
CA VAL A 107 -5.49 9.14 -9.46
C VAL A 107 -6.78 8.41 -9.84
N ASP A 108 -7.55 8.97 -10.81
CA ASP A 108 -8.74 8.32 -11.33
C ASP A 108 -8.39 7.07 -12.14
N GLN A 109 -9.08 5.95 -11.85
CA GLN A 109 -8.91 4.67 -12.53
C GLN A 109 -10.29 4.05 -12.74
N HIS A 110 -10.76 4.03 -13.99
CA HIS A 110 -12.09 3.50 -14.32
C HIS A 110 -12.21 1.98 -14.09
N ASP A 111 -11.10 1.27 -14.15
CA ASP A 111 -10.98 -0.17 -14.01
C ASP A 111 -10.42 -0.62 -12.64
N HIS A 112 -10.49 0.26 -11.63
CA HIS A 112 -9.90 0.05 -10.31
C HIS A 112 -10.30 -1.29 -9.64
N ALA A 113 -11.53 -1.75 -9.83
CA ALA A 113 -11.97 -3.03 -9.26
C ALA A 113 -11.30 -4.21 -9.97
N GLN A 114 -11.11 -4.14 -11.28
CA GLN A 114 -10.41 -5.17 -12.05
C GLN A 114 -8.92 -5.19 -11.69
N LEU A 115 -8.29 -4.03 -11.56
CA LEU A 115 -6.88 -3.91 -11.15
C LEU A 115 -6.66 -4.51 -9.77
N ALA A 116 -7.55 -4.25 -8.81
CA ALA A 116 -7.49 -4.83 -7.47
C ALA A 116 -7.60 -6.37 -7.50
N CYS A 117 -8.51 -6.93 -8.30
CA CYS A 117 -8.65 -8.38 -8.46
C CYS A 117 -7.42 -8.99 -9.16
N SER A 118 -6.88 -8.34 -10.19
CA SER A 118 -5.67 -8.79 -10.87
C SER A 118 -4.47 -8.80 -9.92
N ALA A 119 -4.34 -7.76 -9.11
CA ALA A 119 -3.31 -7.71 -8.07
C ALA A 119 -3.45 -8.88 -7.07
N ALA A 120 -4.66 -9.15 -6.60
CA ALA A 120 -4.88 -10.25 -5.66
C ALA A 120 -4.47 -11.61 -6.23
N LEU A 121 -4.83 -11.91 -7.47
CA LEU A 121 -4.44 -13.16 -8.13
C LEU A 121 -2.90 -13.24 -8.30
N ALA A 122 -2.28 -12.15 -8.73
CA ALA A 122 -0.83 -12.10 -8.87
C ALA A 122 -0.09 -12.18 -7.52
N MET A 123 -0.68 -11.67 -6.43
CA MET A 123 -0.16 -11.83 -5.07
C MET A 123 -0.16 -13.30 -4.62
N LEU A 124 -1.23 -14.04 -4.89
CA LEU A 124 -1.30 -15.48 -4.61
C LEU A 124 -0.21 -16.24 -5.38
N ASP A 125 -0.03 -15.92 -6.66
CA ASP A 125 1.02 -16.51 -7.49
C ASP A 125 2.43 -16.16 -7.00
N ALA A 126 2.64 -14.92 -6.54
CA ALA A 126 3.92 -14.47 -6.01
C ALA A 126 4.29 -15.24 -4.73
N VAL A 127 3.33 -15.41 -3.81
CA VAL A 127 3.53 -16.18 -2.57
C VAL A 127 3.77 -17.66 -2.85
N ALA A 128 3.05 -18.25 -3.80
CA ALA A 128 3.22 -19.65 -4.19
C ALA A 128 4.63 -19.97 -4.74
N ARG A 129 5.35 -18.97 -5.24
CA ARG A 129 6.74 -19.10 -5.73
C ARG A 129 7.78 -18.96 -4.62
N LEU A 130 7.39 -18.52 -3.43
CA LEU A 130 8.32 -18.39 -2.31
C LEU A 130 8.70 -19.78 -1.79
N THR A 131 10.01 -20.03 -1.69
CA THR A 131 10.53 -21.27 -1.11
C THR A 131 10.71 -21.10 0.38
N ASP A 132 10.10 -21.98 1.17
CA ASP A 132 10.24 -22.00 2.62
C ASP A 132 10.09 -23.45 3.14
N ASP A 133 10.52 -23.69 4.39
CA ASP A 133 10.39 -25.00 5.05
C ASP A 133 8.91 -25.38 5.27
N GLN A 134 8.05 -24.38 5.41
CA GLN A 134 6.61 -24.56 5.51
C GLN A 134 5.89 -23.72 4.44
N PRO A 135 4.79 -24.21 3.86
CA PRO A 135 4.01 -23.44 2.91
C PRO A 135 3.60 -22.06 3.48
N ILE A 136 3.76 -21.04 2.65
CA ILE A 136 3.29 -19.69 2.98
C ILE A 136 1.94 -19.51 2.28
N ALA A 137 0.94 -19.09 3.04
CA ALA A 137 -0.37 -18.73 2.52
C ALA A 137 -0.76 -17.32 2.98
N ILE A 138 -1.53 -16.62 2.16
CA ILE A 138 -2.10 -15.32 2.49
C ILE A 138 -3.62 -15.38 2.37
N GLY A 139 -4.31 -14.64 3.23
CA GLY A 139 -5.72 -14.32 3.04
C GLY A 139 -5.86 -12.96 2.37
N ILE A 140 -6.85 -12.80 1.50
CA ILE A 140 -7.11 -11.54 0.81
C ILE A 140 -8.60 -11.22 0.87
N GLY A 141 -8.91 -9.98 1.27
CA GLY A 141 -10.25 -9.41 1.22
C GLY A 141 -10.29 -8.17 0.33
N ILE A 142 -11.23 -8.13 -0.62
CA ILE A 142 -11.41 -7.00 -1.52
C ILE A 142 -12.86 -6.51 -1.46
N THR A 143 -13.03 -5.19 -1.45
CA THR A 143 -14.34 -4.54 -1.61
C THR A 143 -14.22 -3.33 -2.51
N THR A 144 -15.33 -2.99 -3.15
CA THR A 144 -15.48 -1.73 -3.91
C THR A 144 -16.67 -0.96 -3.35
N GLY A 145 -16.50 0.33 -3.12
CA GLY A 145 -17.56 1.20 -2.63
C GLY A 145 -17.06 2.56 -2.19
N PRO A 146 -17.95 3.40 -1.66
CA PRO A 146 -17.59 4.73 -1.22
C PRO A 146 -16.73 4.71 0.06
N ALA A 147 -15.70 5.54 0.06
CA ALA A 147 -14.87 5.83 1.23
C ALA A 147 -14.46 7.29 1.24
N PHE A 148 -14.14 7.82 2.40
CA PHE A 148 -13.51 9.13 2.53
C PHE A 148 -12.00 8.95 2.41
N VAL A 149 -11.40 9.53 1.37
CA VAL A 149 -9.97 9.39 1.04
C VAL A 149 -9.28 10.72 1.17
N GLY A 150 -8.15 10.78 1.83
CA GLY A 150 -7.40 12.02 1.97
C GLY A 150 -6.30 11.97 3.00
N ASN A 151 -5.83 13.16 3.38
CA ASN A 151 -4.83 13.31 4.43
C ASN A 151 -5.51 13.23 5.79
N LEU A 152 -5.38 12.08 6.44
CA LEU A 152 -6.03 11.74 7.72
C LEU A 152 -5.00 11.72 8.85
N GLY A 153 -5.32 12.36 9.97
CA GLY A 153 -4.45 12.40 11.15
C GLY A 153 -4.54 13.72 11.89
N SER A 154 -3.43 14.17 12.44
CA SER A 154 -3.30 15.46 13.13
C SER A 154 -2.60 16.50 12.23
N GLU A 155 -2.65 17.78 12.61
CA GLU A 155 -1.93 18.84 11.91
C GLU A 155 -0.41 18.61 11.84
N GLN A 156 0.15 17.89 12.81
CA GLN A 156 1.59 17.60 12.90
C GLN A 156 1.98 16.30 12.16
N ARG A 157 1.02 15.35 12.04
CA ARG A 157 1.27 14.06 11.40
C ARG A 157 -0.01 13.52 10.77
N PHE A 158 0.00 13.38 9.47
CA PHE A 158 -1.08 12.77 8.72
C PHE A 158 -0.54 11.79 7.67
N ASN A 159 -1.37 10.84 7.29
CA ASN A 159 -1.10 9.92 6.19
C ASN A 159 -2.20 10.08 5.14
N TYR A 160 -1.87 9.87 3.88
CA TYR A 160 -2.88 9.72 2.84
C TYR A 160 -3.48 8.33 2.98
N SER A 161 -4.71 8.27 3.41
CA SER A 161 -5.38 7.04 3.78
C SER A 161 -6.89 7.16 3.53
N MET A 162 -7.65 6.17 3.95
CA MET A 162 -9.10 6.18 3.79
C MET A 162 -9.81 5.65 5.02
N VAL A 163 -11.07 6.09 5.15
CA VAL A 163 -12.00 5.59 6.18
C VAL A 163 -13.38 5.41 5.58
N GLY A 164 -14.11 4.43 6.07
CA GLY A 164 -15.48 4.14 5.66
C GLY A 164 -15.84 2.67 5.90
N ASP A 165 -17.12 2.34 5.75
CA ASP A 165 -17.60 0.97 5.92
C ASP A 165 -16.98 0.01 4.88
N THR A 166 -16.76 0.49 3.66
CA THR A 166 -16.04 -0.24 2.60
C THR A 166 -14.71 -0.80 3.09
N VAL A 167 -13.93 0.00 3.84
CA VAL A 167 -12.63 -0.41 4.40
C VAL A 167 -12.82 -1.52 5.45
N ASN A 168 -13.80 -1.38 6.33
CA ASN A 168 -14.10 -2.34 7.38
C ASN A 168 -14.59 -3.69 6.80
N VAL A 169 -15.37 -3.64 5.72
CA VAL A 169 -15.83 -4.86 5.02
C VAL A 169 -14.67 -5.59 4.38
N ALA A 170 -13.73 -4.89 3.72
CA ALA A 170 -12.52 -5.50 3.15
C ALA A 170 -11.70 -6.25 4.21
N ALA A 171 -11.48 -5.62 5.37
CA ALA A 171 -10.75 -6.23 6.48
C ALA A 171 -11.46 -7.49 7.03
N ARG A 172 -12.80 -7.44 7.15
CA ARG A 172 -13.58 -8.62 7.60
C ARG A 172 -13.54 -9.77 6.59
N LEU A 173 -13.57 -9.46 5.29
CA LEU A 173 -13.46 -10.47 4.22
C LEU A 173 -12.08 -11.13 4.23
N GLU A 174 -11.03 -10.35 4.43
CA GLU A 174 -9.68 -10.87 4.57
C GLU A 174 -9.60 -11.88 5.74
N SER A 175 -10.12 -11.51 6.92
CA SER A 175 -10.09 -12.37 8.11
C SER A 175 -10.96 -13.63 7.98
N ALA A 176 -11.90 -13.65 7.05
CA ALA A 176 -12.80 -14.79 6.79
C ALA A 176 -12.33 -15.72 5.65
N SER A 177 -11.28 -15.34 4.91
CA SER A 177 -10.79 -16.04 3.73
C SER A 177 -9.82 -17.20 4.04
#